data_5f7ce5e3ce7672d00d35621df464a811
#
_entry.id   5f7ce5e3ce7672d00d35621df464a811
#
_cell.length_a   1.000
_cell.length_b   1.000
_cell.length_c   1.000
_cell.angle_alpha   90.00
_cell.angle_beta   90.00
_cell.angle_gamma   90.00
#
_symmetry.space_group_name_H-M   'P 1'
#
loop_
_entity.id
_entity.type
_entity.pdbx_description
1 polymer ?
#
loop_
_entity_poly.entity_id
_entity_poly.type
_entity_poly.pdbx_seq_one_letter_code
_entity_poly.pdbx_strand_id
1 'polypeptide(L)'
;MVIVKILKTKEIGNRIRLSLMLMAYSIYTIFLPYFVFTSGLPSYPFFGWSMGIGTAGGLSAALIVPMLLTYIISGSLSVLFGARQLCSVFCTAPVMYQGAFYGDMKIYNRSSPMGKKISLHGEKETKIYRVVSISVYLSLAITSLISILDSYFKFNLYLFGIDPLAFTYVILFDIMWYAVFVTMPYFGSYGCINTGYCHWGNFNRWIARFGFFKLKVKSADRCVTCESKACATACPVGNSSHPGSFISSGEWKGNRCVGIGECLEACPYDNIFFYDVRNYMKERLRAGKRQ
;
A
#
# COMPACT_ATOMS: atom_id res chain seq x y z
N MET A 1 -4.57 1.59 21.18
CA MET A 1 -4.15 2.76 20.37
C MET A 1 -4.96 2.89 19.07
N VAL A 2 -5.08 1.86 18.23
CA VAL A 2 -5.84 1.93 16.95
C VAL A 2 -7.30 2.35 17.17
N ILE A 3 -8.00 1.74 18.12
CA ILE A 3 -9.40 2.07 18.45
C ILE A 3 -9.53 3.55 18.84
N VAL A 4 -8.62 4.06 19.67
CA VAL A 4 -8.62 5.48 20.06
C VAL A 4 -8.43 6.40 18.84
N LYS A 5 -7.57 6.00 17.89
CA LYS A 5 -7.40 6.73 16.64
C LYS A 5 -8.69 6.71 15.80
N ILE A 6 -9.35 5.56 15.68
CA ILE A 6 -10.63 5.42 14.97
C ILE A 6 -11.68 6.37 15.54
N LEU A 7 -11.81 6.42 16.88
CA LEU A 7 -12.77 7.30 17.55
C LEU A 7 -12.47 8.80 17.37
N LYS A 8 -11.18 9.17 17.30
CA LYS A 8 -10.74 10.56 17.08
C LYS A 8 -10.76 11.00 15.62
N THR A 9 -10.90 10.08 14.66
CA THR A 9 -10.92 10.37 13.23
C THR A 9 -12.20 11.11 12.85
N LYS A 10 -12.07 12.26 12.20
CA LYS A 10 -13.21 13.12 11.85
C LYS A 10 -13.94 12.63 10.59
N GLU A 11 -13.17 12.30 9.55
CA GLU A 11 -13.73 11.95 8.26
C GLU A 11 -14.24 10.50 8.25
N ILE A 12 -15.53 10.31 7.92
CA ILE A 12 -16.22 9.01 7.97
C ILE A 12 -15.56 7.94 7.09
N GLY A 13 -15.16 8.31 5.87
CA GLY A 13 -14.51 7.37 4.95
C GLY A 13 -13.16 6.88 5.48
N ASN A 14 -12.41 7.75 6.17
CA ASN A 14 -11.15 7.37 6.82
C ASN A 14 -11.39 6.53 8.07
N ARG A 15 -12.44 6.82 8.84
CA ARG A 15 -12.86 6.00 9.98
C ARG A 15 -13.21 4.58 9.55
N ILE A 16 -14.02 4.43 8.50
CA ILE A 16 -14.36 3.12 7.91
C ILE A 16 -13.09 2.39 7.46
N ARG A 17 -12.16 3.07 6.79
CA ARG A 17 -10.89 2.49 6.35
C ARG A 17 -10.07 1.95 7.52
N LEU A 18 -9.93 2.73 8.60
CA LEU A 18 -9.20 2.31 9.81
C LEU A 18 -9.87 1.12 10.50
N SER A 19 -11.20 1.08 10.52
CA SER A 19 -11.95 -0.05 11.06
C SER A 19 -11.74 -1.30 10.22
N LEU A 20 -11.79 -1.18 8.90
CA LEU A 20 -11.49 -2.30 7.98
C LEU A 20 -10.04 -2.77 8.13
N MET A 21 -9.08 -1.86 8.32
CA MET A 21 -7.68 -2.19 8.58
C MET A 21 -7.53 -3.01 9.87
N LEU A 22 -8.17 -2.59 10.95
CA LEU A 22 -8.14 -3.32 12.22
C LEU A 22 -8.77 -4.71 12.08
N MET A 23 -9.92 -4.80 11.41
CA MET A 23 -10.61 -6.06 11.16
C MET A 23 -9.76 -7.00 10.29
N ALA A 24 -9.19 -6.50 9.19
CA ALA A 24 -8.31 -7.27 8.33
C ALA A 24 -7.10 -7.80 9.10
N TYR A 25 -6.42 -6.95 9.88
CA TYR A 25 -5.31 -7.37 10.73
C TYR A 25 -5.71 -8.47 11.72
N SER A 26 -6.84 -8.31 12.41
CA SER A 26 -7.32 -9.30 13.37
C SER A 26 -7.63 -10.64 12.71
N ILE A 27 -8.23 -10.63 11.52
CA ILE A 27 -8.52 -11.85 10.77
C ILE A 27 -7.23 -12.50 10.26
N TYR A 28 -6.41 -11.76 9.52
CA TYR A 28 -5.26 -12.32 8.81
C TYR A 28 -4.09 -12.66 9.72
N THR A 29 -3.83 -11.86 10.74
CA THR A 29 -2.63 -11.99 11.57
C THR A 29 -2.91 -12.81 12.85
N ILE A 30 -4.15 -12.82 13.33
CA ILE A 30 -4.51 -13.48 14.57
C ILE A 30 -5.41 -14.68 14.32
N PHE A 31 -6.60 -14.44 13.77
CA PHE A 31 -7.62 -15.49 13.70
C PHE A 31 -7.23 -16.65 12.77
N LEU A 32 -6.85 -16.36 11.53
CA LEU A 32 -6.53 -17.42 10.58
C LEU A 32 -5.33 -18.27 10.99
N PRO A 33 -4.15 -17.70 11.36
CA PRO A 33 -2.99 -18.52 11.75
C PRO A 33 -3.22 -19.40 12.98
N TYR A 34 -3.95 -18.89 13.97
CA TYR A 34 -4.06 -19.57 15.26
C TYR A 34 -5.30 -20.45 15.40
N PHE A 35 -6.37 -20.20 14.67
CA PHE A 35 -7.64 -20.91 14.84
C PHE A 35 -8.08 -21.72 13.62
N VAL A 36 -7.61 -21.36 12.44
CA VAL A 36 -8.04 -22.02 11.20
C VAL A 36 -6.92 -22.88 10.63
N PHE A 37 -5.67 -22.42 10.70
CA PHE A 37 -4.52 -23.02 10.02
C PHE A 37 -3.64 -23.88 10.94
N THR A 38 -4.15 -24.36 12.04
CA THR A 38 -3.41 -25.20 13.01
C THR A 38 -2.97 -26.54 12.43
N SER A 39 -3.55 -27.00 11.33
CA SER A 39 -3.27 -28.31 10.72
C SER A 39 -2.47 -28.26 9.42
N GLY A 40 -1.61 -27.28 9.26
CA GLY A 40 -0.70 -27.22 8.10
C GLY A 40 -1.44 -27.01 6.79
N LEU A 41 -2.15 -25.90 6.67
CA LEU A 41 -2.73 -25.56 5.38
C LEU A 41 -1.62 -25.40 4.35
N PRO A 42 -1.66 -26.23 3.31
CA PRO A 42 -0.82 -25.98 2.17
C PRO A 42 -1.21 -24.61 1.65
N SER A 43 -0.33 -23.63 1.91
CA SER A 43 -0.22 -22.47 1.06
C SER A 43 -1.55 -22.06 0.40
N TYR A 44 -2.40 -21.37 1.16
CA TYR A 44 -3.26 -20.43 0.48
C TYR A 44 -2.34 -19.38 -0.13
N PRO A 45 -2.06 -19.42 -1.42
CA PRO A 45 -1.05 -18.57 -2.06
C PRO A 45 -1.32 -17.10 -1.80
N PHE A 46 -2.59 -16.74 -1.70
CA PHE A 46 -3.05 -15.40 -1.36
C PHE A 46 -2.50 -14.90 -0.02
N PHE A 47 -2.47 -15.74 1.00
CA PHE A 47 -2.01 -15.34 2.33
C PHE A 47 -0.50 -15.46 2.48
N GLY A 48 0.08 -16.56 2.06
CA GLY A 48 1.53 -16.76 2.11
C GLY A 48 2.26 -15.68 1.31
N TRP A 49 1.76 -15.35 0.16
CA TRP A 49 2.36 -14.38 -0.74
C TRP A 49 2.12 -12.92 -0.31
N SER A 50 0.97 -12.59 0.24
CA SER A 50 0.70 -11.24 0.76
C SER A 50 1.36 -10.99 2.11
N MET A 51 1.62 -12.03 2.90
CA MET A 51 2.19 -11.96 4.24
C MET A 51 3.70 -12.27 4.29
N GLY A 52 4.31 -12.65 3.15
CA GLY A 52 5.72 -13.05 3.11
C GLY A 52 6.01 -14.40 3.74
N ILE A 53 5.00 -15.16 4.07
CA ILE A 53 5.18 -16.54 4.51
C ILE A 53 5.45 -17.34 3.25
N GLY A 54 6.72 -17.67 3.03
CA GLY A 54 7.16 -18.45 1.90
C GLY A 54 6.35 -19.74 1.81
N THR A 55 5.74 -19.96 0.66
CA THR A 55 5.11 -21.24 0.38
C THR A 55 6.20 -22.30 0.35
N ALA A 56 6.05 -23.32 1.13
CA ALA A 56 6.90 -24.48 1.04
C ALA A 56 6.62 -25.18 -0.31
N GLY A 57 7.51 -25.00 -1.26
CA GLY A 57 7.48 -25.71 -2.54
C GLY A 57 7.46 -24.85 -3.77
N GLY A 58 7.86 -25.42 -4.90
CA GLY A 58 7.91 -24.79 -6.19
C GLY A 58 6.53 -24.39 -6.75
N LEU A 59 6.51 -23.51 -7.74
CA LEU A 59 5.30 -23.12 -8.46
C LEU A 59 4.75 -24.32 -9.25
N SER A 60 3.89 -25.09 -8.61
CA SER A 60 3.10 -26.11 -9.30
C SER A 60 1.93 -25.44 -10.05
N ALA A 61 1.36 -26.14 -11.01
CA ALA A 61 0.13 -25.69 -11.68
C ALA A 61 -1.01 -25.36 -10.71
N ALA A 62 -1.07 -26.07 -9.57
CA ALA A 62 -2.02 -25.80 -8.50
C ALA A 62 -1.82 -24.44 -7.82
N LEU A 63 -0.63 -23.84 -7.85
CA LEU A 63 -0.33 -22.54 -7.27
C LEU A 63 -0.44 -21.38 -8.26
N ILE A 64 -0.24 -21.65 -9.56
CA ILE A 64 -0.30 -20.61 -10.61
C ILE A 64 -1.69 -19.98 -10.67
N VAL A 65 -2.76 -20.78 -10.66
CA VAL A 65 -4.13 -20.28 -10.76
C VAL A 65 -4.50 -19.38 -9.58
N PRO A 66 -4.33 -19.78 -8.32
CA PRO A 66 -4.59 -18.91 -7.18
C PRO A 66 -3.73 -17.64 -7.19
N MET A 67 -2.47 -17.71 -7.65
CA MET A 67 -1.60 -16.55 -7.77
C MET A 67 -2.15 -15.55 -8.80
N LEU A 68 -2.50 -16.00 -9.99
CA LEU A 68 -3.09 -15.15 -11.02
C LEU A 68 -4.40 -14.53 -10.57
N LEU A 69 -5.27 -15.30 -9.90
CA LEU A 69 -6.52 -14.80 -9.31
C LEU A 69 -6.24 -13.71 -8.28
N THR A 70 -5.20 -13.87 -7.46
CA THR A 70 -4.79 -12.86 -6.50
C THR A 70 -4.41 -11.53 -7.18
N TYR A 71 -3.62 -11.59 -8.24
CA TYR A 71 -3.27 -10.39 -9.01
C TYR A 71 -4.49 -9.76 -9.68
N ILE A 72 -5.37 -10.57 -10.26
CA ILE A 72 -6.60 -10.09 -10.91
C ILE A 72 -7.52 -9.42 -9.88
N ILE A 73 -7.79 -10.06 -8.75
CA ILE A 73 -8.66 -9.51 -7.70
C ILE A 73 -8.05 -8.22 -7.12
N SER A 74 -6.77 -8.27 -6.74
CA SER A 74 -6.07 -7.11 -6.17
C SER A 74 -6.00 -5.95 -7.17
N GLY A 75 -5.72 -6.25 -8.44
CA GLY A 75 -5.73 -5.27 -9.53
C GLY A 75 -7.11 -4.65 -9.74
N SER A 76 -8.15 -5.46 -9.80
CA SER A 76 -9.54 -4.99 -9.94
C SER A 76 -9.95 -4.08 -8.78
N LEU A 77 -9.63 -4.48 -7.54
CA LEU A 77 -9.86 -3.64 -6.36
C LEU A 77 -9.06 -2.33 -6.43
N SER A 78 -7.86 -2.35 -7.01
CA SER A 78 -7.05 -1.15 -7.19
C SER A 78 -7.61 -0.21 -8.27
N VAL A 79 -8.25 -0.72 -9.31
CA VAL A 79 -9.01 0.09 -10.26
C VAL A 79 -10.20 0.76 -9.58
N LEU A 80 -10.94 0.03 -8.76
CA LEU A 80 -12.16 0.52 -8.12
C LEU A 80 -11.87 1.48 -6.97
N PHE A 81 -10.93 1.14 -6.08
CA PHE A 81 -10.70 1.82 -4.80
C PHE A 81 -9.30 2.41 -4.64
N GLY A 82 -8.42 2.24 -5.63
CA GLY A 82 -7.03 2.66 -5.56
C GLY A 82 -6.15 1.70 -4.76
N ALA A 83 -4.84 1.93 -4.78
CA ALA A 83 -3.86 1.13 -4.02
C ALA A 83 -4.11 1.14 -2.50
N ARG A 84 -4.99 2.00 -1.99
CA ARG A 84 -5.34 2.06 -0.57
C ARG A 84 -5.94 0.77 -0.03
N GLN A 85 -6.65 0.02 -0.87
CA GLN A 85 -7.25 -1.25 -0.47
C GLN A 85 -6.20 -2.24 0.03
N LEU A 86 -5.04 -2.32 -0.62
CA LEU A 86 -3.92 -3.12 -0.16
C LEU A 86 -3.09 -2.36 0.89
N CYS A 87 -2.51 -1.23 0.50
CA CYS A 87 -1.48 -0.53 1.27
C CYS A 87 -2.00 0.19 2.53
N SER A 88 -3.31 0.35 2.69
CA SER A 88 -3.90 1.04 3.84
C SER A 88 -4.98 0.25 4.57
N VAL A 89 -5.34 -0.93 4.06
CA VAL A 89 -6.38 -1.79 4.67
C VAL A 89 -5.83 -3.20 4.93
N PHE A 90 -5.42 -3.92 3.89
CA PHE A 90 -5.05 -5.33 4.04
C PHE A 90 -3.60 -5.55 4.52
N CYS A 91 -2.68 -4.64 4.20
CA CYS A 91 -1.29 -4.78 4.60
C CYS A 91 -1.13 -4.56 6.12
N THR A 92 -0.26 -5.33 6.75
CA THR A 92 0.04 -5.21 8.18
C THR A 92 0.84 -3.95 8.53
N ALA A 93 1.64 -3.42 7.59
CA ALA A 93 2.44 -2.23 7.77
C ALA A 93 1.64 -0.99 8.24
N PRO A 94 0.47 -0.66 7.66
CA PRO A 94 -0.34 0.45 8.13
C PRO A 94 -0.79 0.33 9.59
N VAL A 95 -1.01 -0.87 10.11
CA VAL A 95 -1.37 -1.06 11.52
C VAL A 95 -0.24 -0.60 12.43
N MET A 96 1.01 -0.86 12.04
CA MET A 96 2.18 -0.37 12.75
C MET A 96 2.32 1.15 12.63
N TYR A 97 2.33 1.68 11.41
CA TYR A 97 2.56 3.10 11.14
C TYR A 97 1.44 4.02 11.60
N GLN A 98 0.20 3.57 11.61
CA GLN A 98 -0.97 4.38 11.96
C GLN A 98 -1.61 3.98 13.28
N GLY A 99 -1.31 2.81 13.79
CA GLY A 99 -1.91 2.24 14.98
C GLY A 99 -0.95 2.18 16.16
N ALA A 100 -0.18 1.10 16.24
CA ALA A 100 0.62 0.79 17.42
C ALA A 100 1.72 1.82 17.71
N PHE A 101 2.42 2.26 16.68
CA PHE A 101 3.58 3.17 16.78
C PHE A 101 3.32 4.55 16.14
N TYR A 102 2.06 4.96 16.03
CA TYR A 102 1.72 6.20 15.32
C TYR A 102 2.45 7.45 15.85
N GLY A 103 2.55 7.58 17.15
CA GLY A 103 3.23 8.72 17.80
C GLY A 103 4.71 8.77 17.42
N ASP A 104 5.38 7.66 17.61
CA ASP A 104 6.84 7.53 17.40
C ASP A 104 7.21 7.57 15.92
N MET A 105 6.41 6.92 15.07
CA MET A 105 6.65 6.89 13.63
C MET A 105 6.40 8.21 12.92
N LYS A 106 5.58 9.10 13.52
CA LYS A 106 5.24 10.39 12.93
C LYS A 106 6.45 11.31 12.72
N ILE A 107 7.46 11.21 13.56
CA ILE A 107 8.70 11.99 13.41
C ILE A 107 9.47 11.66 12.15
N TYR A 108 9.36 10.42 11.64
CA TYR A 108 9.99 9.94 10.42
C TYR A 108 9.14 10.18 9.17
N ASN A 109 7.97 10.79 9.29
CA ASN A 109 7.21 11.18 8.10
C ASN A 109 8.03 12.16 7.27
N ARG A 110 8.09 11.94 5.96
CA ARG A 110 8.88 12.76 5.03
C ARG A 110 8.50 14.25 5.05
N SER A 111 7.28 14.55 5.45
CA SER A 111 6.75 15.90 5.61
C SER A 111 7.04 16.52 6.97
N SER A 112 7.53 15.76 7.95
CA SER A 112 7.92 16.27 9.27
C SER A 112 9.17 17.17 9.17
N PRO A 113 9.44 18.05 10.15
CA PRO A 113 10.65 18.86 10.18
C PRO A 113 11.93 18.02 10.09
N MET A 114 11.99 16.90 10.80
CA MET A 114 13.11 15.97 10.77
C MET A 114 13.18 15.23 9.41
N GLY A 115 12.05 14.69 8.95
CA GLY A 115 11.98 13.99 7.67
C GLY A 115 12.40 14.85 6.48
N LYS A 116 12.05 16.13 6.46
CA LYS A 116 12.49 17.07 5.42
C LYS A 116 14.00 17.28 5.37
N LYS A 117 14.67 17.17 6.53
CA LYS A 117 16.14 17.36 6.60
C LYS A 117 16.91 16.10 6.21
N ILE A 118 16.41 14.93 6.59
CA ILE A 118 17.17 13.68 6.52
C ILE A 118 16.75 12.84 5.31
N SER A 119 15.46 12.83 4.95
CA SER A 119 14.99 11.93 3.90
C SER A 119 15.50 12.32 2.51
N LEU A 120 15.76 11.31 1.72
CA LEU A 120 16.17 11.47 0.33
C LEU A 120 15.01 12.01 -0.51
N HIS A 121 15.31 13.02 -1.32
CA HIS A 121 14.34 13.68 -2.19
C HIS A 121 14.89 13.83 -3.62
N GLY A 122 13.97 14.04 -4.56
CA GLY A 122 14.29 14.40 -5.93
C GLY A 122 14.87 13.26 -6.77
N GLU A 123 15.92 13.55 -7.51
CA GLU A 123 16.48 12.65 -8.50
C GLU A 123 17.11 11.39 -7.87
N LYS A 124 17.82 11.54 -6.77
CA LYS A 124 18.45 10.41 -6.06
C LYS A 124 17.41 9.40 -5.60
N GLU A 125 16.33 9.87 -5.00
CA GLU A 125 15.22 9.02 -4.59
C GLU A 125 14.59 8.30 -5.78
N THR A 126 14.37 9.01 -6.88
CA THR A 126 13.76 8.45 -8.09
C THR A 126 14.65 7.38 -8.73
N LYS A 127 15.98 7.58 -8.72
CA LYS A 127 16.94 6.58 -9.19
C LYS A 127 16.91 5.33 -8.32
N ILE A 128 16.98 5.50 -6.99
CA ILE A 128 16.90 4.36 -6.04
C ILE A 128 15.59 3.61 -6.23
N TYR A 129 14.46 4.31 -6.24
CA TYR A 129 13.15 3.71 -6.49
C TYR A 129 13.12 2.88 -7.77
N ARG A 130 13.66 3.42 -8.87
CA ARG A 130 13.68 2.72 -10.17
C ARG A 130 14.55 1.47 -10.11
N VAL A 131 15.78 1.59 -9.62
CA VAL A 131 16.71 0.47 -9.51
C VAL A 131 16.14 -0.63 -8.63
N VAL A 132 15.72 -0.30 -7.42
CA VAL A 132 15.17 -1.28 -6.46
C VAL A 132 13.92 -1.94 -7.03
N SER A 133 13.00 -1.17 -7.60
CA SER A 133 11.76 -1.71 -8.17
C SER A 133 12.04 -2.68 -9.32
N ILE A 134 12.94 -2.32 -10.24
CA ILE A 134 13.32 -3.19 -11.37
C ILE A 134 14.01 -4.44 -10.84
N SER A 135 14.95 -4.33 -9.91
CA SER A 135 15.65 -5.47 -9.33
C SER A 135 14.69 -6.45 -8.66
N VAL A 136 13.71 -5.95 -7.90
CA VAL A 136 12.69 -6.79 -7.26
C VAL A 136 11.84 -7.54 -8.30
N TYR A 137 11.33 -6.85 -9.31
CA TYR A 137 10.53 -7.51 -10.35
C TYR A 137 11.35 -8.49 -11.18
N LEU A 138 12.59 -8.16 -11.50
CA LEU A 138 13.49 -9.05 -12.25
C LEU A 138 13.82 -10.29 -11.44
N SER A 139 14.14 -10.15 -10.14
CA SER A 139 14.37 -11.28 -9.24
C SER A 139 13.16 -12.20 -9.17
N LEU A 140 11.97 -11.64 -9.00
CA LEU A 140 10.72 -12.41 -8.95
C LEU A 140 10.44 -13.11 -10.30
N ALA A 141 10.65 -12.44 -11.42
CA ALA A 141 10.44 -13.03 -12.74
C ALA A 141 11.40 -14.19 -13.01
N ILE A 142 12.70 -14.00 -12.72
CA ILE A 142 13.73 -15.03 -12.92
C ILE A 142 13.46 -16.24 -12.01
N THR A 143 13.23 -16.02 -10.72
CA THR A 143 13.03 -17.12 -9.77
C THR A 143 11.68 -17.82 -9.98
N SER A 144 10.65 -17.09 -10.42
CA SER A 144 9.39 -17.72 -10.87
C SER A 144 9.60 -18.63 -12.09
N LEU A 145 10.35 -18.16 -13.07
CA LEU A 145 10.67 -18.96 -14.26
C LEU A 145 11.47 -20.22 -13.87
N ILE A 146 12.50 -20.06 -13.04
CA ILE A 146 13.31 -21.19 -12.55
C ILE A 146 12.42 -22.20 -11.81
N SER A 147 11.56 -21.74 -10.90
CA SER A 147 10.67 -22.61 -10.14
C SER A 147 9.65 -23.35 -11.03
N ILE A 148 9.12 -22.69 -12.06
CA ILE A 148 8.24 -23.33 -13.06
C ILE A 148 9.00 -24.40 -13.84
N LEU A 149 10.19 -24.09 -14.33
CA LEU A 149 11.02 -25.04 -15.09
C LEU A 149 11.42 -26.23 -14.20
N ASP A 150 11.79 -25.98 -12.96
CA ASP A 150 12.11 -27.03 -12.00
C ASP A 150 10.93 -27.96 -11.74
N SER A 151 9.74 -27.39 -11.56
CA SER A 151 8.49 -28.16 -11.40
C SER A 151 8.17 -29.04 -12.61
N TYR A 152 8.49 -28.57 -13.82
CA TYR A 152 8.21 -29.30 -15.07
C TYR A 152 9.26 -30.37 -15.37
N PHE A 153 10.55 -30.01 -15.27
CA PHE A 153 11.67 -30.90 -15.61
C PHE A 153 12.21 -31.71 -14.43
N LYS A 154 11.77 -31.42 -13.19
CA LYS A 154 12.20 -32.10 -11.95
C LYS A 154 13.71 -32.06 -11.73
N PHE A 155 14.34 -30.91 -11.98
CA PHE A 155 15.78 -30.75 -11.75
C PHE A 155 16.16 -30.74 -10.27
N ASN A 156 15.19 -30.57 -9.37
CA ASN A 156 15.38 -30.46 -7.90
C ASN A 156 16.37 -29.35 -7.52
N LEU A 157 16.15 -28.17 -8.09
CA LEU A 157 16.96 -26.99 -7.82
C LEU A 157 16.53 -26.35 -6.50
N TYR A 158 17.42 -26.37 -5.53
CA TYR A 158 17.18 -25.74 -4.23
C TYR A 158 18.30 -24.76 -3.90
N LEU A 159 17.94 -23.59 -3.35
CA LEU A 159 18.85 -22.63 -2.75
C LEU A 159 18.76 -22.78 -1.22
N PHE A 160 19.84 -23.24 -0.61
CA PHE A 160 19.86 -23.54 0.83
C PHE A 160 18.74 -24.49 1.29
N GLY A 161 18.37 -25.44 0.47
CA GLY A 161 17.30 -26.40 0.77
C GLY A 161 15.87 -25.86 0.55
N ILE A 162 15.72 -24.66 -0.01
CA ILE A 162 14.45 -23.99 -0.26
C ILE A 162 14.29 -23.75 -1.76
N ASP A 163 13.07 -23.84 -2.27
CA ASP A 163 12.74 -23.45 -3.62
C ASP A 163 13.20 -22.01 -3.94
N PRO A 164 13.79 -21.75 -5.13
CA PRO A 164 14.34 -20.43 -5.47
C PRO A 164 13.35 -19.27 -5.35
N LEU A 165 12.09 -19.50 -5.70
CA LEU A 165 11.05 -18.48 -5.57
C LEU A 165 10.68 -18.24 -4.11
N ALA A 166 10.50 -19.33 -3.33
CA ALA A 166 10.26 -19.24 -1.88
C ALA A 166 11.41 -18.52 -1.17
N PHE A 167 12.65 -18.83 -1.53
CA PHE A 167 13.84 -18.14 -1.00
C PHE A 167 13.83 -16.64 -1.34
N THR A 168 13.47 -16.28 -2.58
CA THR A 168 13.34 -14.87 -2.97
C THR A 168 12.26 -14.16 -2.15
N TYR A 169 11.14 -14.81 -1.89
CA TYR A 169 10.09 -14.25 -1.02
C TYR A 169 10.55 -14.06 0.42
N VAL A 170 11.28 -15.02 1.01
CA VAL A 170 11.88 -14.87 2.35
C VAL A 170 12.76 -13.62 2.38
N ILE A 171 13.66 -13.45 1.41
CA ILE A 171 14.50 -12.25 1.33
C ILE A 171 13.65 -10.98 1.18
N LEU A 172 12.70 -10.98 0.26
CA LEU A 172 11.92 -9.79 -0.02
C LEU A 172 10.99 -9.37 1.12
N PHE A 173 10.48 -10.31 1.91
CA PHE A 173 9.53 -10.00 2.97
C PHE A 173 10.14 -9.99 4.36
N ASP A 174 10.93 -10.96 4.72
CA ASP A 174 11.49 -11.05 6.09
C ASP A 174 12.64 -10.04 6.26
N ILE A 175 13.57 -9.98 5.31
CA ILE A 175 14.65 -8.99 5.35
C ILE A 175 14.14 -7.58 5.10
N MET A 176 13.11 -7.42 4.27
CA MET A 176 12.50 -6.11 3.99
C MET A 176 12.05 -5.39 5.26
N TRP A 177 11.44 -6.10 6.19
CA TRP A 177 10.98 -5.47 7.42
C TRP A 177 12.12 -4.80 8.17
N TYR A 178 13.23 -5.50 8.32
CA TYR A 178 14.42 -4.94 8.95
C TYR A 178 15.01 -3.80 8.13
N ALA A 179 15.14 -3.97 6.83
CA ALA A 179 15.67 -2.93 5.93
C ALA A 179 14.81 -1.67 5.94
N VAL A 180 13.48 -1.78 5.95
CA VAL A 180 12.58 -0.63 6.03
C VAL A 180 12.71 0.11 7.36
N PHE A 181 12.87 -0.60 8.48
CA PHE A 181 13.09 0.03 9.78
C PHE A 181 14.44 0.75 9.85
N VAL A 182 15.52 0.09 9.45
CA VAL A 182 16.88 0.67 9.47
C VAL A 182 16.99 1.88 8.53
N THR A 183 16.33 1.83 7.38
CA THR A 183 16.36 2.90 6.38
C THR A 183 15.27 3.97 6.56
N MET A 184 14.43 3.85 7.57
CA MET A 184 13.33 4.77 7.85
C MET A 184 13.74 6.26 7.92
N PRO A 185 14.87 6.65 8.51
CA PRO A 185 15.31 8.05 8.50
C PRO A 185 15.48 8.63 7.09
N TYR A 186 15.88 7.79 6.13
CA TYR A 186 16.13 8.21 4.75
C TYR A 186 14.90 8.15 3.84
N PHE A 187 13.98 7.22 4.08
CA PHE A 187 12.84 6.98 3.20
C PHE A 187 11.47 7.28 3.85
N GLY A 188 11.48 7.62 5.14
CA GLY A 188 10.26 7.88 5.91
C GLY A 188 9.54 6.62 6.36
N SER A 189 8.48 6.81 7.15
CA SER A 189 7.69 5.72 7.76
C SER A 189 7.04 4.75 6.75
N TYR A 190 6.89 5.13 5.51
CA TYR A 190 6.42 4.28 4.41
C TYR A 190 7.56 3.93 3.44
N GLY A 191 8.70 3.55 3.98
CA GLY A 191 9.89 3.19 3.21
C GLY A 191 9.64 2.12 2.14
N CYS A 192 8.80 1.12 2.40
CA CYS A 192 8.42 0.09 1.43
C CYS A 192 7.85 0.66 0.12
N ILE A 193 7.14 1.79 0.20
CA ILE A 193 6.58 2.49 -0.95
C ILE A 193 7.62 3.43 -1.58
N ASN A 194 8.35 4.16 -0.74
CA ASN A 194 9.27 5.20 -1.19
C ASN A 194 10.54 4.64 -1.84
N THR A 195 11.02 3.49 -1.36
CA THR A 195 12.13 2.77 -1.99
C THR A 195 11.75 2.01 -3.25
N GLY A 196 10.45 1.71 -3.46
CA GLY A 196 10.00 0.82 -4.53
C GLY A 196 10.20 -0.67 -4.25
N TYR A 197 10.55 -1.03 -3.03
CA TYR A 197 10.85 -2.41 -2.65
C TYR A 197 9.62 -3.32 -2.67
N CYS A 198 8.46 -2.83 -2.22
CA CYS A 198 7.24 -3.62 -2.16
C CYS A 198 6.62 -3.82 -3.55
N HIS A 199 6.82 -5.01 -4.13
CA HIS A 199 6.27 -5.35 -5.46
C HIS A 199 4.74 -5.28 -5.48
N TRP A 200 4.05 -5.77 -4.44
CA TRP A 200 2.60 -5.66 -4.31
C TRP A 200 2.12 -4.21 -4.28
N GLY A 201 2.77 -3.38 -3.49
CA GLY A 201 2.48 -1.95 -3.44
C GLY A 201 2.70 -1.28 -4.78
N ASN A 202 3.79 -1.62 -5.48
CA ASN A 202 4.10 -1.08 -6.80
C ASN A 202 3.08 -1.52 -7.86
N PHE A 203 2.74 -2.80 -7.91
CA PHE A 203 1.72 -3.34 -8.81
C PHE A 203 0.37 -2.63 -8.61
N ASN A 204 -0.13 -2.62 -7.38
CA ASN A 204 -1.42 -2.01 -7.09
C ASN A 204 -1.45 -0.50 -7.38
N ARG A 205 -0.36 0.23 -7.12
CA ARG A 205 -0.24 1.64 -7.46
C ARG A 205 -0.20 1.88 -8.97
N TRP A 206 0.50 1.02 -9.70
CA TRP A 206 0.56 1.11 -11.16
C TRP A 206 -0.83 0.91 -11.77
N ILE A 207 -1.54 -0.13 -11.37
CA ILE A 207 -2.92 -0.40 -11.82
C ILE A 207 -3.88 0.73 -11.40
N ALA A 208 -3.75 1.24 -10.16
CA ALA A 208 -4.60 2.32 -9.65
C ALA A 208 -4.54 3.63 -10.47
N ARG A 209 -3.48 3.83 -11.30
CA ARG A 209 -3.41 4.97 -12.23
C ARG A 209 -4.56 4.99 -13.23
N PHE A 210 -5.03 3.84 -13.63
CA PHE A 210 -6.13 3.69 -14.58
C PHE A 210 -7.50 3.67 -13.89
N GLY A 211 -7.53 3.65 -12.55
CA GLY A 211 -8.73 3.51 -11.76
C GLY A 211 -9.42 4.82 -11.38
N PHE A 212 -10.48 4.68 -10.59
CA PHE A 212 -11.36 5.78 -10.16
C PHE A 212 -10.80 6.58 -8.99
N PHE A 213 -9.88 6.00 -8.20
CA PHE A 213 -9.42 6.60 -6.96
C PHE A 213 -8.63 7.89 -7.17
N LYS A 214 -9.06 8.95 -6.50
CA LYS A 214 -8.39 10.25 -6.41
C LYS A 214 -8.83 10.98 -5.15
N LEU A 215 -8.12 12.02 -4.79
CA LEU A 215 -8.58 12.99 -3.80
C LEU A 215 -9.34 14.08 -4.51
N LYS A 216 -10.49 14.50 -3.96
CA LYS A 216 -11.26 15.66 -4.42
C LYS A 216 -11.48 16.62 -3.26
N VAL A 217 -11.76 17.88 -3.60
CA VAL A 217 -12.18 18.89 -2.65
C VAL A 217 -13.65 19.29 -2.89
N LYS A 218 -14.33 19.70 -1.82
CA LYS A 218 -15.71 20.17 -1.89
C LYS A 218 -15.77 21.56 -2.55
N SER A 219 -14.76 22.42 -2.28
CA SER A 219 -14.60 23.75 -2.87
C SER A 219 -13.12 24.07 -3.07
N ALA A 220 -12.73 24.45 -4.27
CA ALA A 220 -11.36 24.88 -4.59
C ALA A 220 -11.01 26.20 -3.89
N ASP A 221 -11.99 27.12 -3.76
CA ASP A 221 -11.78 28.44 -3.15
C ASP A 221 -11.26 28.34 -1.71
N ARG A 222 -11.74 27.36 -0.94
CA ARG A 222 -11.22 27.09 0.42
C ARG A 222 -9.76 26.67 0.40
N CYS A 223 -9.29 26.07 -0.67
CA CYS A 223 -7.87 25.70 -0.83
C CYS A 223 -7.02 26.91 -1.21
N VAL A 224 -7.57 27.84 -1.99
CA VAL A 224 -6.90 29.13 -2.34
C VAL A 224 -6.63 29.92 -1.08
N THR A 225 -7.67 30.14 -0.25
CA THR A 225 -7.59 30.94 0.99
C THR A 225 -6.88 30.24 2.13
N CYS A 226 -6.59 28.94 2.03
CA CYS A 226 -5.93 28.18 3.09
C CYS A 226 -4.44 28.53 3.16
N GLU A 227 -4.01 29.23 4.21
CA GLU A 227 -2.60 29.58 4.44
C GLU A 227 -1.78 28.39 4.89
N SER A 228 -2.30 27.57 5.79
CA SER A 228 -1.55 26.53 6.47
C SER A 228 -1.07 25.39 5.56
N LYS A 229 -1.81 25.07 4.50
CA LYS A 229 -1.59 23.88 3.63
C LYS A 229 -1.26 22.61 4.46
N ALA A 230 -1.88 22.47 5.63
CA ALA A 230 -1.60 21.41 6.59
C ALA A 230 -1.72 20.00 6.01
N CYS A 231 -2.59 19.83 5.00
CA CYS A 231 -2.71 18.57 4.27
C CYS A 231 -1.37 18.12 3.65
N ALA A 232 -0.57 19.02 3.10
CA ALA A 232 0.72 18.69 2.51
C ALA A 232 1.75 18.25 3.56
N THR A 233 1.75 18.91 4.72
CA THR A 233 2.66 18.57 5.81
C THR A 233 2.26 17.31 6.57
N ALA A 234 0.97 16.95 6.54
CA ALA A 234 0.48 15.73 7.18
C ALA A 234 0.71 14.46 6.35
N CYS A 235 1.11 14.57 5.08
CA CYS A 235 1.27 13.41 4.22
C CYS A 235 2.52 12.58 4.59
N PRO A 236 2.38 11.36 5.13
CA PRO A 236 3.54 10.58 5.57
C PRO A 236 4.40 10.06 4.42
N VAL A 237 3.82 9.90 3.24
CA VAL A 237 4.53 9.48 2.02
C VAL A 237 5.26 10.65 1.35
N GLY A 238 4.98 11.89 1.77
CA GLY A 238 5.62 13.08 1.23
C GLY A 238 5.05 13.55 -0.12
N ASN A 239 3.81 13.22 -0.43
CA ASN A 239 3.10 13.79 -1.60
C ASN A 239 2.62 15.20 -1.25
N SER A 240 3.46 16.20 -1.48
CA SER A 240 3.18 17.59 -1.12
C SER A 240 2.60 18.43 -2.26
N SER A 241 2.42 17.89 -3.46
CA SER A 241 1.92 18.61 -4.64
C SER A 241 0.39 18.74 -4.69
N HIS A 242 -0.35 18.01 -3.86
CA HIS A 242 -1.80 18.00 -3.92
C HIS A 242 -2.49 19.35 -3.61
N PRO A 243 -1.98 20.27 -2.75
CA PRO A 243 -2.63 21.58 -2.58
C PRO A 243 -2.69 22.37 -3.87
N GLY A 244 -1.62 22.40 -4.67
CA GLY A 244 -1.62 23.08 -5.97
C GLY A 244 -2.62 22.50 -6.96
N SER A 245 -2.74 21.17 -7.02
CA SER A 245 -3.72 20.48 -7.85
C SER A 245 -5.16 20.74 -7.38
N PHE A 246 -5.41 20.80 -6.07
CA PHE A 246 -6.74 21.16 -5.56
C PHE A 246 -7.18 22.57 -5.93
N ILE A 247 -6.22 23.52 -5.98
CA ILE A 247 -6.49 24.89 -6.40
C ILE A 247 -6.79 24.94 -7.90
N SER A 248 -6.01 24.22 -8.71
CA SER A 248 -6.11 24.31 -10.17
C SER A 248 -7.27 23.49 -10.76
N SER A 249 -7.53 22.29 -10.24
CA SER A 249 -8.48 21.33 -10.82
C SER A 249 -9.52 20.80 -9.85
N GLY A 250 -9.45 21.15 -8.56
CA GLY A 250 -10.33 20.62 -7.53
C GLY A 250 -10.08 19.14 -7.18
N GLU A 251 -9.11 18.50 -7.85
CA GLU A 251 -8.81 17.09 -7.64
C GLU A 251 -7.31 16.78 -7.75
N TRP A 252 -6.90 15.65 -7.21
CA TRP A 252 -5.51 15.19 -7.29
C TRP A 252 -5.42 13.68 -7.34
N LYS A 253 -4.64 13.17 -8.28
CA LYS A 253 -4.35 11.74 -8.45
C LYS A 253 -2.84 11.51 -8.43
N GLY A 254 -2.31 11.25 -7.24
CA GLY A 254 -0.86 11.09 -7.05
C GLY A 254 -0.37 9.68 -7.26
N ASN A 255 0.74 9.55 -7.98
CA ASN A 255 1.36 8.25 -8.30
C ASN A 255 1.80 7.44 -7.06
N ARG A 256 2.08 8.10 -5.94
CA ARG A 256 2.50 7.46 -4.68
C ARG A 256 1.41 7.50 -3.61
N CYS A 257 0.21 7.96 -3.92
CA CYS A 257 -0.87 8.03 -2.96
C CYS A 257 -1.42 6.63 -2.68
N VAL A 258 -1.35 6.22 -1.43
CA VAL A 258 -1.91 4.96 -0.95
C VAL A 258 -3.12 5.18 -0.02
N GLY A 259 -3.69 6.38 -0.05
CA GLY A 259 -4.95 6.68 0.63
C GLY A 259 -4.91 6.55 2.16
N ILE A 260 -3.83 7.01 2.79
CA ILE A 260 -3.65 6.94 4.25
C ILE A 260 -4.67 7.81 5.00
N GLY A 261 -5.07 8.95 4.41
CA GLY A 261 -6.10 9.81 4.98
C GLY A 261 -5.61 10.90 5.93
N GLU A 262 -4.32 10.96 6.27
CA GLU A 262 -3.83 12.00 7.19
C GLU A 262 -4.02 13.43 6.64
N CYS A 263 -4.01 13.59 5.31
CA CYS A 263 -4.29 14.88 4.67
C CYS A 263 -5.77 15.30 4.81
N LEU A 264 -6.70 14.35 4.93
CA LEU A 264 -8.12 14.62 5.18
C LEU A 264 -8.30 15.13 6.60
N GLU A 265 -7.68 14.43 7.57
CA GLU A 265 -7.77 14.77 9.00
C GLU A 265 -7.11 16.11 9.34
N ALA A 266 -6.03 16.43 8.62
CA ALA A 266 -5.29 17.68 8.82
C ALA A 266 -5.94 18.90 8.12
N CYS A 267 -6.96 18.69 7.28
CA CYS A 267 -7.61 19.77 6.58
C CYS A 267 -8.45 20.62 7.56
N PRO A 268 -8.13 21.90 7.77
CA PRO A 268 -8.85 22.74 8.75
C PRO A 268 -10.31 23.01 8.36
N TYR A 269 -10.63 22.83 7.06
CA TYR A 269 -11.97 23.09 6.52
C TYR A 269 -12.77 21.82 6.22
N ASP A 270 -12.27 20.64 6.57
CA ASP A 270 -12.84 19.32 6.20
C ASP A 270 -13.23 19.25 4.70
N ASN A 271 -12.36 19.85 3.86
CA ASN A 271 -12.64 20.10 2.46
C ASN A 271 -12.23 18.95 1.54
N ILE A 272 -11.32 18.07 1.99
CA ILE A 272 -10.76 16.97 1.20
C ILE A 272 -11.52 15.69 1.49
N PHE A 273 -11.78 14.90 0.44
CA PHE A 273 -12.40 13.59 0.59
C PHE A 273 -11.85 12.58 -0.43
N PHE A 274 -12.02 11.30 -0.13
CA PHE A 274 -11.71 10.21 -1.06
C PHE A 274 -12.81 10.10 -2.12
N TYR A 275 -12.41 10.12 -3.38
CA TYR A 275 -13.26 9.83 -4.51
C TYR A 275 -12.89 8.48 -5.11
N ASP A 276 -13.85 7.58 -5.27
CA ASP A 276 -13.68 6.26 -5.85
C ASP A 276 -14.91 5.84 -6.68
N VAL A 277 -14.99 4.58 -7.10
CA VAL A 277 -16.08 4.06 -7.92
C VAL A 277 -17.47 4.33 -7.32
N ARG A 278 -17.60 4.34 -6.00
CA ARG A 278 -18.90 4.60 -5.32
C ARG A 278 -19.39 6.03 -5.58
N ASN A 279 -18.46 6.99 -5.58
CA ASN A 279 -18.78 8.38 -5.90
C ASN A 279 -19.11 8.53 -7.38
N TYR A 280 -18.35 7.89 -8.25
CA TYR A 280 -18.60 7.88 -9.69
C TYR A 280 -20.00 7.32 -10.02
N MET A 281 -20.37 6.18 -9.45
CA MET A 281 -21.69 5.59 -9.64
C MET A 281 -22.82 6.49 -9.13
N LYS A 282 -22.64 7.14 -7.96
CA LYS A 282 -23.61 8.10 -7.43
C LYS A 282 -23.80 9.31 -8.36
N GLU A 283 -22.71 9.84 -8.93
CA GLU A 283 -22.76 10.93 -9.89
C GLU A 283 -23.52 10.52 -11.17
N ARG A 284 -23.25 9.33 -11.71
CA ARG A 284 -23.94 8.79 -12.89
C ARG A 284 -25.44 8.59 -12.66
N LEU A 285 -25.81 7.98 -11.53
CA LEU A 285 -27.23 7.78 -11.18
C LEU A 285 -28.00 9.09 -11.00
N ARG A 286 -27.33 10.13 -10.49
CA ARG A 286 -27.95 11.46 -10.38
C ARG A 286 -28.10 12.14 -11.74
N ALA A 287 -27.15 11.98 -12.65
CA ALA A 287 -27.20 12.52 -13.98
C ALA A 287 -28.34 11.87 -14.80
N GLY A 288 -28.50 10.55 -14.74
CA GLY A 288 -29.58 9.82 -15.42
C GLY A 288 -31.01 10.11 -14.91
N LYS A 289 -31.13 10.64 -13.67
CA LYS A 289 -32.45 11.08 -13.14
C LYS A 289 -32.83 12.50 -13.54
N ARG A 290 -31.92 13.24 -14.16
CA ARG A 290 -32.17 14.64 -14.63
C ARG A 290 -32.47 14.72 -16.13
N GLN A 291 -32.35 13.61 -16.84
CA GLN A 291 -32.86 13.40 -18.20
C GLN A 291 -34.27 12.77 -18.17
#